data_5c981b262df1990868b216264325c904
#
_entry.id   5c981b262df1990868b216264325c904
#
_cell.length_a   1.000
_cell.length_b   1.000
_cell.length_c   1.000
_cell.angle_alpha   90.00
_cell.angle_beta   90.00
_cell.angle_gamma   90.00
#
_symmetry.space_group_name_H-M   'P 1'
#
loop_
_entity.id
_entity.type
_entity.pdbx_description
1 polymer ?
#
loop_
_entity_poly.entity_id
_entity_poly.type
_entity_poly.pdbx_seq_one_letter_code
_entity_poly.pdbx_strand_id
1 'polypeptide(L)'
;VLGQERKCYEVKRAKRERTLPDVLSKEEIKSILDATGPDIRLFCMFSLLYSAGLRISELLDLKPHDINVSRSLIRVRQGKGRKDRYTLLSKPLVRKLTEYTKLYKPQEWLFERYKGEPFTESIVSKKLKEAAKEAGITKRVYPHLLRHSFATHLIEQGTDLKIVKELLGHNQLKTTEMYVHIADTFKSSIRTPLDDILESDNEIVK
;
A
#
# COMPACT_ATOMS: atom_id res chain seq x y z
N VAL A 1 50.48 1.56 -40.83
CA VAL A 1 49.45 2.22 -40.00
C VAL A 1 48.11 1.90 -40.68
N LEU A 2 47.37 0.92 -40.16
CA LEU A 2 46.06 0.52 -40.68
C LEU A 2 44.97 1.38 -40.03
N GLY A 3 44.40 2.32 -40.80
CA GLY A 3 43.22 3.07 -40.44
C GLY A 3 41.99 2.14 -40.50
N GLN A 4 41.59 1.57 -39.37
CA GLN A 4 40.29 0.90 -39.27
C GLN A 4 39.25 1.94 -38.85
N GLU A 5 38.29 2.22 -39.73
CA GLU A 5 37.09 2.99 -39.42
C GLU A 5 36.28 2.28 -38.33
N ARG A 6 36.03 2.96 -37.23
CA ARG A 6 35.12 2.48 -36.16
C ARG A 6 33.69 2.41 -36.72
N LYS A 7 33.22 1.25 -37.11
CA LYS A 7 31.79 1.03 -37.42
C LYS A 7 31.00 1.03 -36.11
N CYS A 8 30.28 2.13 -35.82
CA CYS A 8 29.28 2.15 -34.75
C CYS A 8 28.05 1.33 -35.17
N TYR A 9 27.88 0.18 -34.59
CA TYR A 9 26.66 -0.59 -34.75
C TYR A 9 25.62 -0.06 -33.74
N GLU A 10 24.55 0.58 -34.21
CA GLU A 10 23.36 0.84 -33.38
C GLU A 10 22.66 -0.50 -33.11
N VAL A 11 22.99 -1.12 -31.98
CA VAL A 11 22.25 -2.29 -31.50
C VAL A 11 20.92 -1.78 -30.93
N LYS A 12 19.85 -1.87 -31.71
CA LYS A 12 18.50 -1.66 -31.22
C LYS A 12 18.23 -2.66 -30.11
N ARG A 13 18.14 -2.18 -28.85
CA ARG A 13 17.73 -3.04 -27.73
C ARG A 13 16.38 -3.64 -28.08
N ALA A 14 16.30 -4.98 -28.08
CA ALA A 14 15.03 -5.68 -28.21
C ALA A 14 14.02 -5.12 -27.20
N LYS A 15 12.82 -4.73 -27.66
CA LYS A 15 11.73 -4.36 -26.76
C LYS A 15 11.45 -5.57 -25.87
N ARG A 16 11.69 -5.43 -24.54
CA ARG A 16 11.24 -6.44 -23.58
C ARG A 16 9.74 -6.65 -23.78
N GLU A 17 9.32 -7.88 -23.98
CA GLU A 17 7.90 -8.24 -23.93
C GLU A 17 7.32 -7.73 -22.61
N ARG A 18 6.24 -6.97 -22.70
CA ARG A 18 5.50 -6.51 -21.53
C ARG A 18 4.67 -7.69 -21.04
N THR A 19 5.24 -8.52 -20.18
CA THR A 19 4.44 -9.46 -19.38
C THR A 19 3.46 -8.68 -18.53
N LEU A 20 2.21 -9.17 -18.45
CA LEU A 20 1.24 -8.60 -17.51
C LEU A 20 1.83 -8.65 -16.09
N PRO A 21 1.75 -7.56 -15.34
CA PRO A 21 2.27 -7.55 -13.98
C PRO A 21 1.53 -8.57 -13.13
N ASP A 22 2.27 -9.31 -12.29
CA ASP A 22 1.67 -10.21 -11.31
C ASP A 22 0.71 -9.44 -10.39
N VAL A 23 -0.38 -10.09 -10.00
CA VAL A 23 -1.34 -9.61 -9.01
C VAL A 23 -1.48 -10.70 -7.94
N LEU A 24 -1.48 -10.31 -6.68
CA LEU A 24 -1.81 -11.23 -5.59
C LEU A 24 -3.33 -11.35 -5.46
N SER A 25 -3.84 -12.55 -5.26
CA SER A 25 -5.26 -12.75 -4.96
C SER A 25 -5.58 -12.27 -3.53
N LYS A 26 -6.87 -12.13 -3.20
CA LYS A 26 -7.29 -11.76 -1.83
C LYS A 26 -6.86 -12.82 -0.80
N GLU A 27 -6.90 -14.09 -1.18
CA GLU A 27 -6.46 -15.23 -0.36
C GLU A 27 -4.94 -15.19 -0.14
N GLU A 28 -4.14 -14.88 -1.17
CA GLU A 28 -2.70 -14.71 -1.05
C GLU A 28 -2.36 -13.53 -0.11
N ILE A 29 -3.08 -12.40 -0.22
CA ILE A 29 -2.94 -11.26 0.69
C ILE A 29 -3.26 -11.68 2.13
N LYS A 30 -4.38 -12.40 2.35
CA LYS A 30 -4.76 -12.91 3.67
C LYS A 30 -3.65 -13.79 4.25
N SER A 31 -3.17 -14.76 3.48
CA SER A 31 -2.08 -15.65 3.92
C SER A 31 -0.81 -14.91 4.29
N ILE A 32 -0.45 -13.84 3.55
CA ILE A 32 0.69 -12.97 3.92
C ILE A 32 0.45 -12.26 5.25
N LEU A 33 -0.76 -11.74 5.48
CA LEU A 33 -1.11 -11.06 6.73
C LEU A 33 -1.10 -12.03 7.91
N ASP A 34 -1.64 -13.23 7.75
CA ASP A 34 -1.64 -14.28 8.77
C ASP A 34 -0.19 -14.72 9.12
N ALA A 35 0.69 -14.81 8.12
CA ALA A 35 2.10 -15.13 8.29
C ALA A 35 2.92 -14.04 9.00
N THR A 36 2.35 -12.87 9.32
CA THR A 36 3.01 -11.89 10.21
C THR A 36 3.05 -12.36 11.65
N GLY A 37 2.27 -13.38 12.02
CA GLY A 37 2.20 -13.97 13.35
C GLY A 37 1.84 -12.92 14.42
N PRO A 38 2.57 -12.92 15.56
CA PRO A 38 2.28 -12.01 16.69
C PRO A 38 2.77 -10.57 16.46
N ASP A 39 3.51 -10.28 15.38
CA ASP A 39 4.04 -8.93 15.14
C ASP A 39 2.96 -8.01 14.53
N ILE A 40 2.17 -7.39 15.39
CA ILE A 40 1.13 -6.45 15.01
C ILE A 40 1.64 -5.26 14.17
N ARG A 41 2.93 -4.91 14.26
CA ARG A 41 3.53 -3.83 13.44
C ARG A 41 3.57 -4.25 11.98
N LEU A 42 4.07 -5.47 11.70
CA LEU A 42 4.14 -6.00 10.34
C LEU A 42 2.74 -6.17 9.76
N PHE A 43 1.80 -6.72 10.57
CA PHE A 43 0.40 -6.81 10.16
C PHE A 43 -0.15 -5.45 9.73
N CYS A 44 -0.02 -4.41 10.55
CA CYS A 44 -0.50 -3.06 10.24
C CYS A 44 0.21 -2.45 9.03
N MET A 45 1.54 -2.61 8.92
CA MET A 45 2.31 -2.10 7.78
C MET A 45 1.87 -2.72 6.45
N PHE A 46 1.76 -4.06 6.39
CA PHE A 46 1.36 -4.75 5.15
C PHE A 46 -0.10 -4.49 4.81
N SER A 47 -0.97 -4.44 5.83
CA SER A 47 -2.37 -4.04 5.65
C SER A 47 -2.50 -2.64 5.06
N LEU A 48 -1.71 -1.66 5.50
CA LEU A 48 -1.73 -0.30 4.97
C LEU A 48 -1.16 -0.21 3.55
N LEU A 49 -0.06 -0.93 3.26
CA LEU A 49 0.48 -1.01 1.89
C LEU A 49 -0.58 -1.50 0.90
N TYR A 50 -1.36 -2.50 1.30
CA TYR A 50 -2.42 -3.07 0.48
C TYR A 50 -3.70 -2.21 0.50
N SER A 51 -4.30 -1.96 1.68
CA SER A 51 -5.64 -1.36 1.78
C SER A 51 -5.72 0.13 1.45
N ALA A 52 -4.60 0.83 1.56
CA ALA A 52 -4.49 2.26 1.26
C ALA A 52 -3.67 2.54 -0.01
N GLY A 53 -3.09 1.50 -0.61
CA GLY A 53 -2.27 1.61 -1.80
C GLY A 53 -1.04 2.52 -1.63
N LEU A 54 -0.43 2.52 -0.45
CA LEU A 54 0.73 3.37 -0.16
C LEU A 54 1.99 2.89 -0.89
N ARG A 55 2.86 3.85 -1.25
CA ARG A 55 4.26 3.52 -1.54
C ARG A 55 4.96 3.20 -0.24
N ILE A 56 6.04 2.41 -0.29
CA ILE A 56 6.79 2.06 0.92
C ILE A 56 7.35 3.31 1.62
N SER A 57 7.88 4.27 0.89
CA SER A 57 8.34 5.55 1.44
C SER A 57 7.20 6.33 2.10
N GLU A 58 6.01 6.37 1.47
CA GLU A 58 4.83 7.02 2.04
C GLU A 58 4.38 6.36 3.35
N LEU A 59 4.43 5.03 3.43
CA LEU A 59 4.15 4.29 4.66
C LEU A 59 5.11 4.67 5.78
N LEU A 60 6.41 4.76 5.47
CA LEU A 60 7.44 5.07 6.45
C LEU A 60 7.42 6.53 6.92
N ASP A 61 6.93 7.43 6.06
CA ASP A 61 6.76 8.86 6.35
C ASP A 61 5.47 9.20 7.11
N LEU A 62 4.57 8.20 7.35
CA LEU A 62 3.33 8.43 8.10
C LEU A 62 3.62 8.84 9.54
N LYS A 63 2.86 9.83 10.00
CA LYS A 63 2.82 10.27 11.40
C LYS A 63 1.52 9.76 12.08
N PRO A 64 1.48 9.59 13.41
CA PRO A 64 0.25 9.18 14.11
C PRO A 64 -0.97 10.06 13.78
N HIS A 65 -0.77 11.37 13.64
CA HIS A 65 -1.84 12.32 13.33
C HIS A 65 -2.29 12.36 11.86
N ASP A 66 -1.63 11.59 10.97
CA ASP A 66 -2.09 11.42 9.58
C ASP A 66 -3.26 10.43 9.48
N ILE A 67 -3.51 9.66 10.53
CA ILE A 67 -4.60 8.69 10.59
C ILE A 67 -5.86 9.37 11.12
N ASN A 68 -6.84 9.57 10.27
CA ASN A 68 -8.12 10.13 10.64
C ASN A 68 -9.20 9.03 10.74
N VAL A 69 -9.37 8.49 11.94
CA VAL A 69 -10.31 7.40 12.22
C VAL A 69 -11.76 7.83 11.96
N SER A 70 -12.15 9.05 12.38
CA SER A 70 -13.53 9.51 12.27
C SER A 70 -13.99 9.67 10.82
N ARG A 71 -13.08 9.98 9.92
CA ARG A 71 -13.35 10.12 8.47
C ARG A 71 -12.98 8.88 7.66
N SER A 72 -12.36 7.86 8.28
CA SER A 72 -11.80 6.68 7.61
C SER A 72 -10.81 7.06 6.49
N LEU A 73 -9.94 8.02 6.74
CA LEU A 73 -8.98 8.57 5.80
C LEU A 73 -7.56 8.57 6.37
N ILE A 74 -6.59 8.44 5.46
CA ILE A 74 -5.16 8.60 5.73
C ILE A 74 -4.66 9.77 4.90
N ARG A 75 -4.00 10.73 5.55
CA ARG A 75 -3.29 11.82 4.87
C ARG A 75 -1.92 11.34 4.44
N VAL A 76 -1.66 11.37 3.14
CA VAL A 76 -0.35 11.05 2.58
C VAL A 76 0.33 12.35 2.17
N ARG A 77 1.38 12.71 2.89
CA ARG A 77 2.18 13.87 2.57
C ARG A 77 3.07 13.58 1.38
N GLN A 78 3.13 14.51 0.45
CA GLN A 78 4.03 14.40 -0.69
C GLN A 78 5.13 15.46 -0.55
N GLY A 79 6.41 15.05 -0.72
CA GLY A 79 7.55 15.94 -0.61
C GLY A 79 7.52 17.12 -1.60
N LYS A 80 8.51 18.01 -1.49
CA LYS A 80 8.63 19.32 -2.16
C LYS A 80 8.04 19.34 -3.59
N GLY A 81 7.01 20.18 -3.79
CA GLY A 81 6.38 20.41 -5.10
C GLY A 81 5.24 19.46 -5.47
N ARG A 82 4.91 18.45 -4.64
CA ARG A 82 3.77 17.58 -4.82
C ARG A 82 2.70 17.89 -3.77
N LYS A 83 1.41 17.82 -4.17
CA LYS A 83 0.29 18.08 -3.27
C LYS A 83 0.01 16.86 -2.39
N ASP A 84 -0.33 17.09 -1.12
CA ASP A 84 -0.85 16.07 -0.24
C ASP A 84 -2.09 15.41 -0.85
N ARG A 85 -2.27 14.12 -0.58
CA ARG A 85 -3.48 13.38 -0.96
C ARG A 85 -4.08 12.66 0.23
N TYR A 86 -5.29 12.23 0.08
CA TYR A 86 -5.97 11.34 1.02
C TYR A 86 -6.20 9.98 0.36
N THR A 87 -6.11 8.94 1.17
CA THR A 87 -6.46 7.58 0.77
C THR A 87 -7.32 6.94 1.85
N LEU A 88 -7.81 5.73 1.57
CA LEU A 88 -8.75 5.03 2.43
C LEU A 88 -8.06 4.45 3.66
N LEU A 89 -8.75 4.51 4.79
CA LEU A 89 -8.44 3.74 5.98
C LEU A 89 -9.51 2.64 6.13
N SER A 90 -9.10 1.39 6.01
CA SER A 90 -9.94 0.22 6.24
C SER A 90 -10.51 0.23 7.66
N LYS A 91 -11.83 0.10 7.80
CA LYS A 91 -12.50 0.10 9.12
C LYS A 91 -12.04 -1.06 10.02
N PRO A 92 -11.96 -2.32 9.55
CA PRO A 92 -11.43 -3.42 10.35
C PRO A 92 -9.97 -3.19 10.82
N LEU A 93 -9.15 -2.51 10.02
CA LEU A 93 -7.76 -2.20 10.37
C LEU A 93 -7.66 -1.20 11.54
N VAL A 94 -8.66 -0.32 11.74
CA VAL A 94 -8.65 0.68 12.82
C VAL A 94 -8.43 0.02 14.18
N ARG A 95 -9.09 -1.12 14.44
CA ARG A 95 -8.94 -1.84 15.71
C ARG A 95 -7.49 -2.28 15.94
N LYS A 96 -6.86 -2.86 14.91
CA LYS A 96 -5.47 -3.31 14.97
C LYS A 96 -4.48 -2.16 15.10
N LEU A 97 -4.71 -1.05 14.40
CA LEU A 97 -3.91 0.16 14.55
C LEU A 97 -4.04 0.77 15.96
N THR A 98 -5.24 0.76 16.54
CA THR A 98 -5.46 1.24 17.91
C THR A 98 -4.73 0.35 18.93
N GLU A 99 -4.79 -0.97 18.76
CA GLU A 99 -4.03 -1.92 19.58
C GLU A 99 -2.53 -1.66 19.46
N TYR A 100 -2.03 -1.54 18.23
CA TYR A 100 -0.64 -1.21 17.95
C TYR A 100 -0.20 0.09 18.64
N THR A 101 -0.95 1.18 18.47
CA THR A 101 -0.59 2.48 19.03
C THR A 101 -0.62 2.51 20.56
N LYS A 102 -1.52 1.74 21.19
CA LYS A 102 -1.55 1.59 22.66
C LYS A 102 -0.31 0.82 23.17
N LEU A 103 0.12 -0.21 22.41
CA LEU A 103 1.24 -1.07 22.81
C LEU A 103 2.60 -0.39 22.60
N TYR A 104 2.80 0.21 21.43
CA TYR A 104 4.11 0.76 21.02
C TYR A 104 4.26 2.25 21.28
N LYS A 105 3.16 3.00 21.45
CA LYS A 105 3.13 4.44 21.74
C LYS A 105 4.05 5.26 20.83
N PRO A 106 3.89 5.16 19.50
CA PRO A 106 4.76 5.84 18.55
C PRO A 106 4.73 7.36 18.77
N GLN A 107 5.88 8.01 18.65
CA GLN A 107 6.05 9.43 18.96
C GLN A 107 6.12 10.27 17.71
N GLU A 108 7.10 10.01 16.87
CA GLU A 108 7.37 10.80 15.67
C GLU A 108 6.80 10.16 14.42
N TRP A 109 7.08 8.88 14.19
CA TRP A 109 6.63 8.12 13.03
C TRP A 109 5.52 7.14 13.44
N LEU A 110 4.54 6.92 12.56
CA LEU A 110 3.50 5.92 12.85
C LEU A 110 4.13 4.53 13.13
N PHE A 111 5.20 4.19 12.40
CA PHE A 111 5.92 2.94 12.59
C PHE A 111 7.38 3.22 12.96
N GLU A 112 7.70 2.99 14.21
CA GLU A 112 9.05 3.10 14.76
C GLU A 112 9.63 1.70 14.99
N ARG A 113 10.88 1.51 14.57
CA ARG A 113 11.67 0.31 14.88
C ARG A 113 12.11 0.35 16.33
N TYR A 114 12.68 1.49 16.72
CA TYR A 114 13.01 1.89 18.08
C TYR A 114 12.40 3.27 18.31
N LYS A 115 12.35 3.72 19.55
CA LYS A 115 11.79 5.03 19.90
C LYS A 115 12.47 6.15 19.08
N GLY A 116 11.69 6.82 18.26
CA GLY A 116 12.16 7.92 17.40
C GLY A 116 12.87 7.50 16.10
N GLU A 117 13.08 6.20 15.85
CA GLU A 117 13.71 5.72 14.62
C GLU A 117 12.70 5.01 13.72
N PRO A 118 12.50 5.44 12.48
CA PRO A 118 11.60 4.78 11.54
C PRO A 118 12.17 3.43 11.07
N PHE A 119 11.31 2.59 10.55
CA PHE A 119 11.75 1.44 9.75
C PHE A 119 12.40 1.92 8.45
N THR A 120 13.29 1.08 7.89
CA THR A 120 13.84 1.31 6.54
C THR A 120 13.09 0.49 5.50
N GLU A 121 13.07 0.97 4.25
CA GLU A 121 12.45 0.24 3.13
C GLU A 121 13.02 -1.17 2.96
N SER A 122 14.33 -1.33 3.19
CA SER A 122 15.02 -2.62 3.10
C SER A 122 14.48 -3.62 4.12
N ILE A 123 14.29 -3.20 5.39
CA ILE A 123 13.78 -4.04 6.46
C ILE A 123 12.34 -4.47 6.16
N VAL A 124 11.48 -3.52 5.80
CA VAL A 124 10.06 -3.81 5.50
C VAL A 124 9.94 -4.74 4.30
N SER A 125 10.72 -4.49 3.23
CA SER A 125 10.75 -5.34 2.03
C SER A 125 11.25 -6.75 2.33
N LYS A 126 12.26 -6.88 3.20
CA LYS A 126 12.77 -8.18 3.65
C LYS A 126 11.71 -8.95 4.43
N LYS A 127 11.08 -8.30 5.41
CA LYS A 127 10.01 -8.89 6.22
C LYS A 127 8.80 -9.32 5.40
N LEU A 128 8.42 -8.53 4.41
CA LEU A 128 7.34 -8.89 3.49
C LEU A 128 7.68 -10.15 2.66
N LYS A 129 8.93 -10.28 2.19
CA LYS A 129 9.38 -11.49 1.48
C LYS A 129 9.40 -12.71 2.39
N GLU A 130 9.81 -12.55 3.65
CA GLU A 130 9.80 -13.62 4.65
C GLU A 130 8.37 -14.12 4.89
N ALA A 131 7.41 -13.20 5.14
CA ALA A 131 6.00 -13.53 5.32
C ALA A 131 5.38 -14.21 4.07
N ALA A 132 5.70 -13.72 2.88
CA ALA A 132 5.22 -14.34 1.63
C ALA A 132 5.76 -15.77 1.45
N LYS A 133 7.03 -16.01 1.80
CA LYS A 133 7.63 -17.36 1.77
C LYS A 133 6.97 -18.29 2.79
N GLU A 134 6.72 -17.80 4.01
CA GLU A 134 6.03 -18.56 5.07
C GLU A 134 4.59 -18.90 4.67
N ALA A 135 3.91 -17.97 3.98
CA ALA A 135 2.58 -18.18 3.40
C ALA A 135 2.58 -19.13 2.18
N GLY A 136 3.74 -19.67 1.76
CA GLY A 136 3.83 -20.58 0.61
C GLY A 136 3.64 -19.91 -0.76
N ILE A 137 3.78 -18.60 -0.85
CA ILE A 137 3.56 -17.86 -2.10
C ILE A 137 4.80 -17.92 -2.98
N THR A 138 4.63 -18.44 -4.20
CA THR A 138 5.72 -18.62 -5.18
C THR A 138 6.01 -17.36 -5.99
N LYS A 139 5.05 -16.43 -6.08
CA LYS A 139 5.21 -15.15 -6.76
C LYS A 139 6.27 -14.29 -6.06
N ARG A 140 6.95 -13.43 -6.84
CA ARG A 140 7.88 -12.45 -6.28
C ARG A 140 7.12 -11.33 -5.58
N VAL A 141 7.01 -11.38 -4.25
CA VAL A 141 6.30 -10.37 -3.45
C VAL A 141 7.22 -9.21 -3.06
N TYR A 142 6.73 -7.98 -3.25
CA TYR A 142 7.41 -6.73 -2.89
C TYR A 142 6.35 -5.63 -2.63
N PRO A 143 6.68 -4.55 -1.90
CA PRO A 143 5.69 -3.55 -1.48
C PRO A 143 4.85 -2.96 -2.61
N HIS A 144 5.47 -2.71 -3.77
CA HIS A 144 4.74 -2.16 -4.92
C HIS A 144 3.73 -3.16 -5.53
N LEU A 145 3.95 -4.46 -5.35
CA LEU A 145 2.98 -5.50 -5.77
C LEU A 145 1.71 -5.44 -4.92
N LEU A 146 1.81 -5.20 -3.60
CA LEU A 146 0.64 -5.01 -2.74
C LEU A 146 -0.20 -3.82 -3.19
N ARG A 147 0.46 -2.70 -3.49
CA ARG A 147 -0.21 -1.52 -4.04
C ARG A 147 -0.83 -1.78 -5.42
N HIS A 148 -0.17 -2.56 -6.27
CA HIS A 148 -0.71 -2.93 -7.58
C HIS A 148 -1.94 -3.81 -7.43
N SER A 149 -1.90 -4.80 -6.55
CA SER A 149 -3.04 -5.67 -6.22
C SER A 149 -4.22 -4.87 -5.66
N PHE A 150 -3.98 -3.87 -4.80
CA PHE A 150 -5.02 -2.95 -4.34
C PHE A 150 -5.72 -2.23 -5.51
N ALA A 151 -4.94 -1.66 -6.43
CA ALA A 151 -5.51 -0.96 -7.58
C ALA A 151 -6.35 -1.90 -8.47
N THR A 152 -5.84 -3.10 -8.73
CA THR A 152 -6.53 -4.11 -9.54
C THR A 152 -7.83 -4.55 -8.87
N HIS A 153 -7.81 -4.87 -7.58
CA HIS A 153 -8.99 -5.32 -6.85
C HIS A 153 -10.07 -4.23 -6.74
N LEU A 154 -9.68 -2.94 -6.60
CA LEU A 154 -10.66 -1.85 -6.66
C LEU A 154 -11.35 -1.76 -8.03
N ILE A 155 -10.59 -1.91 -9.12
CA ILE A 155 -11.14 -1.92 -10.48
C ILE A 155 -12.08 -3.12 -10.68
N GLU A 156 -11.69 -4.30 -10.21
CA GLU A 156 -12.51 -5.52 -10.25
C GLU A 156 -13.80 -5.38 -9.45
N GLN A 157 -13.78 -4.59 -8.37
CA GLN A 157 -14.98 -4.24 -7.58
C GLN A 157 -15.84 -3.16 -8.25
N GLY A 158 -15.48 -2.70 -9.46
CA GLY A 158 -16.24 -1.70 -10.20
C GLY A 158 -15.91 -0.25 -9.84
N THR A 159 -14.84 0.01 -9.06
CA THR A 159 -14.42 1.38 -8.76
C THR A 159 -13.92 2.07 -10.01
N ASP A 160 -14.39 3.30 -10.27
CA ASP A 160 -13.97 4.10 -11.42
C ASP A 160 -12.46 4.31 -11.44
N LEU A 161 -11.85 4.12 -12.61
CA LEU A 161 -10.40 4.25 -12.81
C LEU A 161 -9.85 5.63 -12.41
N LYS A 162 -10.67 6.70 -12.55
CA LYS A 162 -10.29 8.05 -12.13
C LYS A 162 -10.13 8.12 -10.62
N ILE A 163 -11.06 7.52 -9.87
CA ILE A 163 -10.99 7.44 -8.40
C ILE A 163 -9.76 6.63 -7.96
N VAL A 164 -9.50 5.48 -8.60
CA VAL A 164 -8.31 4.67 -8.30
C VAL A 164 -7.02 5.47 -8.54
N LYS A 165 -6.93 6.22 -9.64
CA LYS A 165 -5.79 7.11 -9.92
C LYS A 165 -5.61 8.19 -8.87
N GLU A 166 -6.69 8.80 -8.39
CA GLU A 166 -6.67 9.82 -7.34
C GLU A 166 -6.18 9.25 -6.02
N LEU A 167 -6.70 8.10 -5.59
CA LEU A 167 -6.25 7.38 -4.39
C LEU A 167 -4.76 7.04 -4.42
N LEU A 168 -4.28 6.65 -5.59
CA LEU A 168 -2.87 6.32 -5.80
C LEU A 168 -1.97 7.56 -5.96
N GLY A 169 -2.53 8.76 -6.17
CA GLY A 169 -1.75 9.98 -6.38
C GLY A 169 -1.02 10.02 -7.73
N HIS A 170 -1.67 9.52 -8.78
CA HIS A 170 -1.19 9.62 -10.16
C HIS A 170 -1.76 10.87 -10.83
N ASN A 171 -1.06 12.00 -10.72
CA ASN A 171 -1.25 13.30 -11.39
C ASN A 171 -2.60 14.05 -11.22
N GLN A 172 -2.43 15.24 -10.66
CA GLN A 172 -3.18 16.50 -10.81
C GLN A 172 -4.72 16.44 -10.77
N LEU A 173 -5.29 16.76 -9.60
CA LEU A 173 -6.58 17.45 -9.49
C LEU A 173 -6.60 18.37 -8.26
N LYS A 174 -7.34 19.48 -8.37
CA LYS A 174 -7.38 20.57 -7.39
C LYS A 174 -7.81 20.09 -6.00
N THR A 175 -7.09 20.48 -5.00
CA THR A 175 -7.03 19.88 -3.65
C THR A 175 -8.27 20.08 -2.79
N THR A 176 -9.12 21.08 -3.04
CA THR A 176 -10.22 21.45 -2.14
C THR A 176 -11.56 20.81 -2.54
N GLU A 177 -11.85 20.72 -3.82
CA GLU A 177 -13.06 20.03 -4.32
C GLU A 177 -12.96 18.50 -4.16
N MET A 178 -11.73 17.95 -4.19
CA MET A 178 -11.47 16.54 -3.98
C MET A 178 -11.88 16.05 -2.57
N TYR A 179 -11.76 16.91 -1.54
CA TYR A 179 -12.18 16.57 -0.17
C TYR A 179 -13.68 16.34 -0.04
N VAL A 180 -14.47 17.18 -0.69
CA VAL A 180 -15.93 17.08 -0.67
C VAL A 180 -16.36 15.89 -1.49
N HIS A 181 -15.78 15.72 -2.69
CA HIS A 181 -16.14 14.63 -3.60
C HIS A 181 -15.71 13.25 -3.06
N ILE A 182 -14.50 13.13 -2.51
CA ILE A 182 -14.02 11.89 -1.89
C ILE A 182 -14.85 11.59 -0.64
N ALA A 183 -15.05 12.56 0.27
CA ALA A 183 -15.81 12.33 1.50
C ALA A 183 -17.27 11.95 1.24
N ASP A 184 -17.91 12.52 0.23
CA ASP A 184 -19.31 12.22 -0.09
C ASP A 184 -19.47 10.93 -0.92
N THR A 185 -18.55 10.65 -1.84
CA THR A 185 -18.54 9.41 -2.64
C THR A 185 -18.14 8.20 -1.77
N PHE A 186 -17.21 8.38 -0.82
CA PHE A 186 -16.75 7.30 0.06
C PHE A 186 -17.70 6.99 1.22
N LYS A 187 -18.57 7.93 1.62
CA LYS A 187 -19.55 7.66 2.69
C LYS A 187 -20.56 6.58 2.32
N SER A 188 -20.75 6.29 1.05
CA SER A 188 -21.88 5.43 0.63
C SER A 188 -21.54 4.16 -0.13
N SER A 189 -20.34 3.96 -0.73
CA SER A 189 -20.21 2.81 -1.63
C SER A 189 -18.81 2.19 -1.84
N ILE A 190 -17.71 2.81 -1.43
CA ILE A 190 -16.40 2.23 -1.70
C ILE A 190 -15.82 1.58 -0.45
N ARG A 191 -15.78 0.24 -0.46
CA ARG A 191 -15.09 -0.58 0.54
C ARG A 191 -13.66 -0.82 0.09
N THR A 192 -12.73 -0.90 1.03
CA THR A 192 -11.38 -1.33 0.68
C THR A 192 -11.38 -2.85 0.46
N PRO A 193 -10.54 -3.37 -0.46
CA PRO A 193 -10.44 -4.82 -0.62
C PRO A 193 -10.04 -5.57 0.66
N LEU A 194 -9.40 -4.88 1.62
CA LEU A 194 -9.06 -5.44 2.93
C LEU A 194 -10.29 -5.62 3.83
N ASP A 195 -11.32 -4.80 3.67
CA ASP A 195 -12.54 -4.91 4.48
C ASP A 195 -13.21 -6.28 4.22
N ASP A 196 -13.24 -6.75 2.97
CA ASP A 196 -13.77 -8.06 2.62
C ASP A 196 -12.95 -9.20 3.24
N ILE A 197 -11.62 -9.05 3.29
CA ILE A 197 -10.70 -10.06 3.84
C ILE A 197 -10.89 -10.20 5.35
N LEU A 198 -10.97 -9.08 6.08
CA LEU A 198 -11.00 -9.08 7.55
C LEU A 198 -12.41 -9.26 8.15
N GLU A 199 -13.47 -8.99 7.40
CA GLU A 199 -14.85 -9.23 7.84
C GLU A 199 -15.27 -10.70 7.72
N SER A 200 -14.77 -11.43 6.72
CA SER A 200 -15.04 -12.86 6.58
C SER A 200 -14.56 -13.70 7.77
N ASP A 201 -13.57 -13.23 8.53
CA ASP A 201 -13.09 -13.90 9.74
C ASP A 201 -14.01 -13.70 10.96
N ASN A 202 -14.85 -12.64 10.96
CA ASN A 202 -15.79 -12.39 12.07
C ASN A 202 -17.11 -13.17 11.95
N GLU A 203 -17.44 -13.72 10.79
CA GLU A 203 -18.65 -14.54 10.59
C GLU A 203 -18.44 -16.02 10.98
N ILE A 204 -17.19 -16.48 11.09
CA ILE A 204 -16.86 -17.88 11.43
C ILE A 204 -16.84 -18.10 12.96
N VAL A 205 -16.93 -17.04 13.78
CA VAL A 205 -16.82 -17.09 15.25
C VAL A 205 -18.19 -16.83 15.93
N LYS A 206 -19.30 -17.14 15.27
CA LYS A 206 -20.62 -17.18 15.92
C LYS A 206 -21.13 -18.58 16.07
#